data_b6c5b537df652b2e365dbae993c0e1e9
#
_entry.id   b6c5b537df652b2e365dbae993c0e1e9
#
_cell.length_a   1.000
_cell.length_b   1.000
_cell.length_c   1.000
_cell.angle_alpha   90.00
_cell.angle_beta   90.00
_cell.angle_gamma   90.00
#
_symmetry.space_group_name_H-M   'P 1'
#
loop_
_entity.id
_entity.type
_entity.pdbx_description
1 polymer ?
#
loop_
_entity_poly.entity_id
_entity_poly.type
_entity_poly.pdbx_seq_one_letter_code
_entity_poly.pdbx_strand_id
1 'polypeptide(L)'
;DRRQRQMCIRDRFNDDIDAFVPDKKRQKETAIGAANGSFTLNQSLAEGFQVGFDLSNKFTDQNNPTNSPNSNEPSYEKHEKLWCMPLPSGKKPKRFIDFQNDVAVSDVELAIREGFRSIEHVKRYTTLGMAGDQGKTSNLNGLQYVSKIEKKIVPEVGHTTFRPPYTPVTIGAIVGREVGNHYLPTRKSPIHTWHEENNAVFV
;
A
#
# COMPACT_ATOMS: atom_id res chain seq x y z
N ASP A 1 -8.23 -13.67 -13.54
CA ASP A 1 -6.83 -13.89 -13.19
C ASP A 1 -6.68 -14.83 -12.00
N ARG A 2 -5.85 -15.87 -12.11
CA ARG A 2 -5.71 -16.92 -11.09
C ARG A 2 -5.16 -16.37 -9.76
N ARG A 3 -4.33 -15.34 -9.78
CA ARG A 3 -3.70 -14.77 -8.58
C ARG A 3 -4.64 -13.86 -7.79
N GLN A 4 -5.47 -13.09 -8.46
CA GLN A 4 -6.54 -12.32 -7.82
C GLN A 4 -7.62 -13.23 -7.22
N ARG A 5 -7.79 -14.45 -7.76
CA ARG A 5 -8.71 -15.45 -7.20
C ARG A 5 -8.18 -16.09 -5.90
N GLN A 6 -6.88 -16.05 -5.65
CA GLN A 6 -6.25 -16.56 -4.42
C GLN A 6 -6.25 -15.54 -3.29
N MET A 7 -6.39 -14.26 -3.59
CA MET A 7 -6.63 -13.24 -2.59
C MET A 7 -8.13 -13.21 -2.32
N CYS A 8 -8.50 -13.68 -1.14
CA CYS A 8 -9.87 -13.97 -0.72
C CYS A 8 -10.77 -12.74 -0.59
N ILE A 9 -10.32 -11.57 -0.96
CA ILE A 9 -11.04 -10.30 -0.90
C ILE A 9 -11.28 -9.85 -2.34
N ARG A 10 -12.56 -9.63 -2.66
CA ARG A 10 -12.93 -8.79 -3.80
C ARG A 10 -13.03 -7.37 -3.28
N ASP A 11 -12.35 -6.48 -3.95
CA ASP A 11 -12.43 -5.05 -3.70
C ASP A 11 -13.34 -4.37 -4.73
N ARG A 12 -13.89 -3.26 -4.32
CA ARG A 12 -14.59 -2.31 -5.20
C ARG A 12 -13.97 -0.93 -5.02
N PHE A 13 -13.95 -0.16 -6.08
CA PHE A 13 -13.57 1.24 -6.00
C PHE A 13 -14.70 2.06 -5.38
N ASN A 14 -14.35 2.92 -4.42
CA ASN A 14 -15.26 3.85 -3.79
C ASN A 14 -14.88 5.27 -4.23
N ASP A 15 -15.74 5.90 -5.06
CA ASP A 15 -15.51 7.23 -5.63
C ASP A 15 -15.55 8.36 -4.59
N ASP A 16 -16.16 8.14 -3.42
CA ASP A 16 -16.24 9.16 -2.37
C ASP A 16 -14.90 9.38 -1.67
N ILE A 17 -14.15 8.30 -1.52
CA ILE A 17 -12.84 8.29 -0.85
C ILE A 17 -11.68 8.02 -1.82
N ASP A 18 -11.98 7.80 -3.11
CA ASP A 18 -11.02 7.47 -4.17
C ASP A 18 -10.07 6.31 -3.82
N ALA A 19 -10.60 5.29 -3.20
CA ALA A 19 -9.83 4.13 -2.77
C ALA A 19 -10.57 2.81 -3.05
N PHE A 20 -9.80 1.73 -3.15
CA PHE A 20 -10.37 0.40 -3.17
C PHE A 20 -10.70 -0.06 -1.75
N VAL A 21 -11.91 -0.53 -1.54
CA VAL A 21 -12.39 -1.06 -0.27
C VAL A 21 -12.87 -2.50 -0.45
N PRO A 22 -12.83 -3.33 0.59
CA PRO A 22 -13.38 -4.67 0.54
C PRO A 22 -14.85 -4.68 0.10
N ASP A 23 -15.20 -5.62 -0.77
CA ASP A 23 -16.58 -5.84 -1.24
C ASP A 23 -17.14 -7.13 -0.62
N LYS A 24 -17.57 -8.08 -1.44
CA LYS A 24 -18.20 -9.31 -0.97
C LYS A 24 -17.22 -10.22 -0.23
N LYS A 25 -17.54 -10.51 1.02
CA LYS A 25 -16.80 -11.48 1.84
C LYS A 25 -16.79 -12.85 1.20
N ARG A 26 -15.67 -13.53 1.23
CA ARG A 26 -15.52 -14.94 0.84
C ARG A 26 -15.19 -15.84 2.03
N GLN A 27 -14.73 -15.26 3.10
CA GLN A 27 -14.40 -15.92 4.36
C GLN A 27 -15.24 -15.33 5.49
N LYS A 28 -14.95 -15.72 6.71
CA LYS A 28 -15.68 -15.24 7.91
C LYS A 28 -15.17 -13.90 8.45
N GLU A 29 -14.16 -13.31 7.77
CA GLU A 29 -13.59 -12.01 8.15
C GLU A 29 -14.58 -10.86 7.97
N THR A 30 -14.39 -9.81 8.76
CA THR A 30 -15.07 -8.52 8.60
C THR A 30 -14.02 -7.42 8.58
N ALA A 31 -13.97 -6.64 7.51
CA ALA A 31 -13.12 -5.45 7.42
C ALA A 31 -13.82 -4.28 8.12
N ILE A 32 -13.06 -3.55 8.94
CA ILE A 32 -13.52 -2.37 9.69
C ILE A 32 -12.44 -1.29 9.72
N GLY A 33 -12.83 -0.09 10.09
CA GLY A 33 -11.93 1.05 10.20
C GLY A 33 -11.33 1.47 8.86
N ALA A 34 -10.09 1.92 8.86
CA ALA A 34 -9.41 2.39 7.66
C ALA A 34 -9.35 1.34 6.53
N ALA A 35 -9.30 0.05 6.86
CA ALA A 35 -9.37 -1.04 5.88
C ALA A 35 -10.72 -1.11 5.15
N ASN A 36 -11.80 -0.58 5.74
CA ASN A 36 -13.13 -0.47 5.15
C ASN A 36 -13.44 0.93 4.60
N GLY A 37 -12.48 1.84 4.63
CA GLY A 37 -12.63 3.23 4.16
C GLY A 37 -13.10 4.21 5.21
N SER A 38 -13.13 3.84 6.48
CA SER A 38 -13.48 4.71 7.61
C SER A 38 -12.22 5.34 8.18
N PHE A 39 -11.90 6.56 7.77
CA PHE A 39 -10.61 7.20 8.08
C PHE A 39 -10.63 8.06 9.35
N THR A 40 -11.80 8.34 9.95
CA THR A 40 -11.87 9.05 11.22
C THR A 40 -11.81 8.10 12.41
N LEU A 41 -11.26 8.56 13.53
CA LEU A 41 -11.22 7.77 14.76
C LEU A 41 -12.65 7.43 15.24
N ASN A 42 -13.57 8.37 15.17
CA ASN A 42 -14.97 8.15 15.57
C ASN A 42 -15.63 7.04 14.74
N GLN A 43 -15.46 7.05 13.41
CA GLN A 43 -15.99 6.00 12.55
C GLN A 43 -15.37 4.65 12.88
N SER A 44 -14.05 4.60 13.05
CA SER A 44 -13.33 3.37 13.38
C SER A 44 -13.74 2.80 14.74
N LEU A 45 -13.94 3.68 15.75
CA LEU A 45 -14.42 3.26 17.06
C LEU A 45 -15.86 2.73 16.99
N ALA A 46 -16.76 3.42 16.28
CA ALA A 46 -18.15 3.01 16.13
C ALA A 46 -18.26 1.65 15.40
N GLU A 47 -17.52 1.46 14.29
CA GLU A 47 -17.49 0.20 13.55
C GLU A 47 -16.91 -0.93 14.41
N GLY A 48 -15.79 -0.68 15.09
CA GLY A 48 -15.16 -1.67 15.98
C GLY A 48 -16.09 -2.09 17.11
N PHE A 49 -16.76 -1.12 17.73
CA PHE A 49 -17.74 -1.38 18.78
C PHE A 49 -18.92 -2.20 18.25
N GLN A 50 -19.52 -1.80 17.13
CA GLN A 50 -20.67 -2.49 16.56
C GLN A 50 -20.35 -3.94 16.18
N VAL A 51 -19.24 -4.16 15.48
CA VAL A 51 -18.83 -5.51 15.08
C VAL A 51 -18.46 -6.37 16.29
N GLY A 52 -17.78 -5.78 17.28
CA GLY A 52 -17.48 -6.48 18.54
C GLY A 52 -18.73 -6.90 19.30
N PHE A 53 -19.72 -5.99 19.39
CA PHE A 53 -21.02 -6.27 20.00
C PHE A 53 -21.79 -7.38 19.26
N ASP A 54 -21.87 -7.30 17.92
CA ASP A 54 -22.55 -8.30 17.10
C ASP A 54 -21.90 -9.69 17.21
N LEU A 55 -20.57 -9.72 17.34
CA LEU A 55 -19.84 -10.97 17.56
C LEU A 55 -20.08 -11.51 18.98
N SER A 56 -20.05 -10.65 19.99
CA SER A 56 -20.31 -11.05 21.39
C SER A 56 -21.70 -11.67 21.54
N ASN A 57 -22.72 -11.08 20.90
CA ASN A 57 -24.10 -11.58 20.96
C ASN A 57 -24.29 -12.97 20.32
N LYS A 58 -23.32 -13.45 19.53
CA LYS A 58 -23.33 -14.83 19.03
C LYS A 58 -22.89 -15.86 20.07
N PHE A 59 -22.24 -15.41 21.13
CA PHE A 59 -21.66 -16.29 22.17
C PHE A 59 -22.29 -16.07 23.54
N THR A 60 -22.97 -14.93 23.75
CA THR A 60 -23.59 -14.58 25.04
C THR A 60 -24.95 -13.93 24.80
N ASP A 61 -25.94 -14.28 25.60
CA ASP A 61 -27.29 -13.68 25.57
C ASP A 61 -27.35 -12.31 26.26
N GLN A 62 -26.26 -11.60 26.42
CA GLN A 62 -26.21 -10.29 27.08
C GLN A 62 -26.53 -9.17 26.10
N ASN A 63 -27.78 -8.76 26.12
CA ASN A 63 -28.34 -7.63 25.33
C ASN A 63 -28.12 -6.24 26.00
N ASN A 64 -27.00 -5.96 26.61
CA ASN A 64 -26.74 -4.64 27.15
C ASN A 64 -25.93 -3.79 26.17
N PRO A 65 -26.54 -2.87 25.41
CA PRO A 65 -25.80 -1.92 24.59
C PRO A 65 -25.06 -0.95 25.51
N THR A 66 -23.78 -1.13 25.66
CA THR A 66 -22.91 -0.08 26.17
C THR A 66 -22.79 1.00 25.11
N ASN A 67 -22.74 2.28 25.51
CA ASN A 67 -22.57 3.36 24.55
C ASN A 67 -21.29 3.20 23.74
N SER A 68 -21.38 3.39 22.43
CA SER A 68 -20.19 3.41 21.57
C SER A 68 -19.21 4.47 22.06
N PRO A 69 -17.91 4.15 22.16
CA PRO A 69 -16.91 5.17 22.47
C PRO A 69 -16.90 6.25 21.41
N ASN A 70 -16.67 7.48 21.85
CA ASN A 70 -16.63 8.66 21.00
C ASN A 70 -15.33 9.42 21.23
N SER A 71 -14.82 10.11 20.23
CA SER A 71 -13.66 10.99 20.32
C SER A 71 -14.04 12.43 19.99
N ASN A 72 -13.31 13.40 20.56
CA ASN A 72 -13.48 14.81 20.29
C ASN A 72 -12.70 15.24 19.02
N GLU A 73 -12.75 14.44 17.97
CA GLU A 73 -12.12 14.81 16.70
C GLU A 73 -12.89 15.95 16.03
N PRO A 74 -12.18 16.90 15.40
CA PRO A 74 -12.81 17.86 14.50
C PRO A 74 -13.49 17.13 13.33
N SER A 75 -14.49 17.76 12.73
CA SER A 75 -15.15 17.24 11.53
C SER A 75 -14.13 17.00 10.43
N TYR A 76 -14.17 15.81 9.84
CA TYR A 76 -13.29 15.45 8.74
C TYR A 76 -13.72 16.20 7.47
N GLU A 77 -12.86 17.07 6.98
CA GLU A 77 -13.05 17.67 5.67
C GLU A 77 -12.66 16.70 4.56
N LYS A 78 -13.46 16.66 3.50
CA LYS A 78 -13.17 15.81 2.35
C LYS A 78 -11.82 16.22 1.72
N HIS A 79 -10.90 15.29 1.57
CA HIS A 79 -9.62 15.56 0.92
C HIS A 79 -9.79 15.99 -0.53
N GLU A 80 -9.01 16.98 -0.94
CA GLU A 80 -8.89 17.31 -2.35
C GLU A 80 -8.17 16.19 -3.12
N LYS A 81 -8.67 15.90 -4.32
CA LYS A 81 -8.12 14.89 -5.20
C LYS A 81 -6.90 15.44 -5.96
N LEU A 82 -5.72 15.32 -5.37
CA LEU A 82 -4.46 15.77 -5.96
C LEU A 82 -3.52 14.60 -6.24
N TRP A 83 -3.71 13.93 -7.37
CA TRP A 83 -2.92 12.75 -7.76
C TRP A 83 -1.54 13.06 -8.34
N CYS A 84 -1.34 14.31 -8.74
CA CYS A 84 -0.09 14.79 -9.29
C CYS A 84 -0.02 16.31 -9.10
N MET A 85 1.12 16.81 -8.67
CA MET A 85 1.32 18.24 -8.51
C MET A 85 1.06 18.99 -9.83
N PRO A 86 0.34 20.13 -9.80
CA PRO A 86 0.16 20.96 -10.98
C PRO A 86 1.50 21.53 -11.45
N LEU A 87 1.63 21.76 -12.76
CA LEU A 87 2.82 22.39 -13.33
C LEU A 87 2.77 23.90 -13.06
N PRO A 88 3.83 24.48 -12.48
CA PRO A 88 3.95 25.93 -12.42
C PRO A 88 4.18 26.51 -13.82
N SER A 89 3.70 27.73 -14.05
CA SER A 89 3.85 28.41 -15.33
C SER A 89 5.32 28.52 -15.75
N GLY A 90 5.62 28.13 -16.99
CA GLY A 90 6.95 28.29 -17.61
C GLY A 90 8.02 27.31 -17.14
N LYS A 91 7.72 26.36 -16.25
CA LYS A 91 8.66 25.35 -15.76
C LYS A 91 8.11 23.95 -15.98
N LYS A 92 8.99 23.00 -16.25
CA LYS A 92 8.66 21.56 -16.35
C LYS A 92 9.47 20.76 -15.33
N PRO A 93 9.22 20.94 -14.01
CA PRO A 93 9.91 20.16 -12.98
C PRO A 93 9.55 18.69 -13.09
N LYS A 94 10.42 17.81 -12.60
CA LYS A 94 10.06 16.42 -12.37
C LYS A 94 8.96 16.36 -11.31
N ARG A 95 7.92 15.58 -11.57
CA ARG A 95 6.80 15.33 -10.68
C ARG A 95 6.81 13.85 -10.36
N PHE A 96 7.20 13.51 -9.15
CA PHE A 96 7.31 12.11 -8.73
C PHE A 96 5.95 11.54 -8.33
N ILE A 97 5.71 10.31 -8.72
CA ILE A 97 4.56 9.49 -8.30
C ILE A 97 5.03 8.45 -7.27
N ASP A 98 6.20 7.86 -7.50
CA ASP A 98 6.83 6.90 -6.59
C ASP A 98 8.18 7.45 -6.14
N PHE A 99 8.29 7.77 -4.85
CA PHE A 99 9.51 8.34 -4.28
C PHE A 99 10.57 7.28 -3.95
N GLN A 100 10.20 6.01 -3.83
CA GLN A 100 11.16 4.95 -3.51
C GLN A 100 11.98 4.52 -4.73
N ASN A 101 11.38 4.57 -5.91
CA ASN A 101 12.03 4.22 -7.17
C ASN A 101 12.16 5.43 -8.12
N ASP A 102 11.96 6.66 -7.62
CA ASP A 102 12.05 7.90 -8.39
C ASP A 102 11.21 7.91 -9.69
N VAL A 103 10.06 7.23 -9.68
CA VAL A 103 9.18 7.20 -10.85
C VAL A 103 8.44 8.52 -10.97
N ALA A 104 8.68 9.22 -12.08
CA ALA A 104 8.03 10.47 -12.38
C ALA A 104 6.82 10.30 -13.31
N VAL A 105 5.99 11.33 -13.35
CA VAL A 105 4.86 11.44 -14.29
C VAL A 105 5.31 11.22 -15.74
N SER A 106 6.46 11.80 -16.12
CA SER A 106 7.04 11.66 -17.47
C SER A 106 7.34 10.22 -17.84
N ASP A 107 7.70 9.38 -16.87
CA ASP A 107 8.03 7.97 -17.11
C ASP A 107 6.76 7.17 -17.41
N VAL A 108 5.67 7.48 -16.70
CA VAL A 108 4.36 6.89 -16.96
C VAL A 108 3.82 7.35 -18.32
N GLU A 109 3.96 8.64 -18.67
CA GLU A 109 3.58 9.19 -19.98
C GLU A 109 4.38 8.52 -21.10
N LEU A 110 5.68 8.30 -20.90
CA LEU A 110 6.54 7.60 -21.85
C LEU A 110 6.08 6.15 -22.04
N ALA A 111 5.85 5.42 -20.94
CA ALA A 111 5.38 4.04 -21.01
C ALA A 111 4.09 3.91 -21.85
N ILE A 112 3.12 4.80 -21.61
CA ILE A 112 1.84 4.78 -22.34
C ILE A 112 2.06 5.14 -23.82
N ARG A 113 2.91 6.13 -24.12
CA ARG A 113 3.27 6.51 -25.48
C ARG A 113 3.92 5.38 -26.25
N GLU A 114 4.73 4.56 -25.58
CA GLU A 114 5.36 3.38 -26.16
C GLU A 114 4.44 2.15 -26.26
N GLY A 115 3.18 2.30 -25.87
CA GLY A 115 2.15 1.29 -26.09
C GLY A 115 1.86 0.39 -24.88
N PHE A 116 2.48 0.63 -23.72
CA PHE A 116 2.18 -0.13 -22.51
C PHE A 116 0.85 0.34 -21.89
N ARG A 117 -0.25 -0.33 -22.25
CA ARG A 117 -1.62 0.03 -21.84
C ARG A 117 -2.06 -0.61 -20.53
N SER A 118 -1.52 -1.80 -20.22
CA SER A 118 -1.80 -2.48 -18.97
C SER A 118 -0.99 -1.86 -17.83
N ILE A 119 -1.64 -1.57 -16.70
CA ILE A 119 -0.95 -1.04 -15.51
C ILE A 119 0.19 -1.94 -15.04
N GLU A 120 0.06 -3.26 -15.20
CA GLU A 120 1.12 -4.22 -14.87
C GLU A 120 2.33 -4.08 -15.81
N HIS A 121 2.14 -3.69 -17.06
CA HIS A 121 3.24 -3.40 -17.98
C HIS A 121 3.86 -2.02 -17.69
N VAL A 122 3.04 -1.01 -17.42
CA VAL A 122 3.52 0.31 -16.98
C VAL A 122 4.38 0.17 -15.72
N LYS A 123 3.92 -0.62 -14.74
CA LYS A 123 4.67 -0.96 -13.54
C LYS A 123 6.05 -1.53 -13.85
N ARG A 124 6.14 -2.52 -14.75
CA ARG A 124 7.42 -3.17 -15.09
C ARG A 124 8.34 -2.26 -15.88
N TYR A 125 7.79 -1.41 -16.74
CA TYR A 125 8.56 -0.47 -17.53
C TYR A 125 9.15 0.65 -16.67
N THR A 126 8.37 1.16 -15.72
CA THR A 126 8.73 2.33 -14.89
C THR A 126 9.28 1.99 -13.51
N THR A 127 9.17 0.76 -13.07
CA THR A 127 9.38 0.31 -11.67
C THR A 127 8.36 0.85 -10.66
N LEU A 128 7.27 1.46 -11.12
CA LEU A 128 6.19 1.96 -10.26
C LEU A 128 5.67 0.89 -9.30
N GLY A 129 5.74 1.14 -8.00
CA GLY A 129 5.25 0.23 -6.97
C GLY A 129 6.02 -1.08 -6.82
N MET A 130 7.27 -1.13 -7.27
CA MET A 130 8.15 -2.31 -7.17
C MET A 130 9.13 -2.25 -5.99
N ALA A 131 9.16 -1.15 -5.25
CA ALA A 131 10.01 -0.98 -4.08
C ALA A 131 9.52 -1.79 -2.86
N GLY A 132 10.20 -1.65 -1.73
CA GLY A 132 9.94 -2.43 -0.51
C GLY A 132 8.53 -2.29 0.05
N ASP A 133 7.86 -1.17 -0.19
CA ASP A 133 6.45 -0.95 0.18
C ASP A 133 5.45 -1.63 -0.77
N GLN A 134 5.90 -2.17 -1.88
CA GLN A 134 5.08 -2.79 -2.91
C GLN A 134 3.93 -1.89 -3.40
N GLY A 135 4.20 -0.60 -3.50
CA GLY A 135 3.29 0.40 -4.05
C GLY A 135 2.20 0.90 -3.10
N LYS A 136 2.29 0.64 -1.79
CA LYS A 136 1.31 1.15 -0.81
C LYS A 136 1.18 2.67 -0.84
N THR A 137 2.26 3.39 -1.12
CA THR A 137 2.30 4.86 -1.15
C THR A 137 2.15 5.46 -2.55
N SER A 138 2.32 4.67 -3.62
CA SER A 138 2.42 5.18 -4.98
C SER A 138 1.38 4.63 -5.96
N ASN A 139 0.90 3.41 -5.76
CA ASN A 139 0.05 2.74 -6.73
C ASN A 139 -1.24 3.50 -7.04
N LEU A 140 -1.92 4.02 -6.04
CA LEU A 140 -3.18 4.73 -6.24
C LEU A 140 -2.97 6.02 -7.06
N ASN A 141 -1.92 6.77 -6.78
CA ASN A 141 -1.55 7.96 -7.54
C ASN A 141 -1.24 7.59 -9.01
N GLY A 142 -0.49 6.52 -9.22
CA GLY A 142 -0.17 6.01 -10.55
C GLY A 142 -1.41 5.58 -11.33
N LEU A 143 -2.34 4.85 -10.69
CA LEU A 143 -3.60 4.42 -11.28
C LEU A 143 -4.46 5.60 -11.72
N GLN A 144 -4.63 6.58 -10.85
CA GLN A 144 -5.40 7.79 -11.14
C GLN A 144 -4.78 8.58 -12.29
N TYR A 145 -3.44 8.64 -12.33
CA TYR A 145 -2.76 9.33 -13.42
C TYR A 145 -2.91 8.59 -14.76
N VAL A 146 -2.77 7.27 -14.78
CA VAL A 146 -3.02 6.44 -15.97
C VAL A 146 -4.48 6.54 -16.41
N SER A 147 -5.43 6.47 -15.49
CA SER A 147 -6.87 6.68 -15.73
C SER A 147 -7.12 8.00 -16.48
N LYS A 148 -6.50 9.09 -16.01
CA LYS A 148 -6.61 10.41 -16.64
C LYS A 148 -6.05 10.42 -18.07
N ILE A 149 -4.89 9.83 -18.32
CA ILE A 149 -4.27 9.81 -19.67
C ILE A 149 -5.08 8.93 -20.63
N GLU A 150 -5.46 7.74 -20.18
CA GLU A 150 -6.21 6.76 -20.98
C GLU A 150 -7.70 7.12 -21.12
N LYS A 151 -8.18 8.13 -20.40
CA LYS A 151 -9.61 8.51 -20.32
C LYS A 151 -10.50 7.34 -19.93
N LYS A 152 -10.06 6.55 -18.98
CA LYS A 152 -10.76 5.39 -18.39
C LYS A 152 -11.08 5.69 -16.94
N ILE A 153 -12.06 5.01 -16.39
CA ILE A 153 -12.27 5.01 -14.92
C ILE A 153 -11.25 4.09 -14.24
N VAL A 154 -10.91 4.38 -12.98
CA VAL A 154 -9.89 3.64 -12.23
C VAL A 154 -10.14 2.12 -12.19
N PRO A 155 -11.38 1.62 -12.00
CA PRO A 155 -11.67 0.20 -12.08
C PRO A 155 -11.32 -0.47 -13.42
N GLU A 156 -11.41 0.26 -14.52
CA GLU A 156 -11.03 -0.27 -15.85
C GLU A 156 -9.53 -0.35 -16.05
N VAL A 157 -8.77 0.58 -15.46
CA VAL A 157 -7.29 0.50 -15.41
C VAL A 157 -6.87 -0.69 -14.57
N GLY A 158 -7.62 -0.99 -13.51
CA GLY A 158 -7.29 -2.01 -12.53
C GLY A 158 -6.16 -1.58 -11.61
N HIS A 159 -5.71 -2.46 -10.74
CA HIS A 159 -4.58 -2.18 -9.87
C HIS A 159 -3.45 -3.19 -10.06
N THR A 160 -2.26 -2.81 -9.62
CA THR A 160 -1.08 -3.66 -9.72
C THR A 160 -1.13 -4.78 -8.69
N THR A 161 -0.60 -5.94 -9.07
CA THR A 161 -0.45 -7.07 -8.14
C THR A 161 0.88 -6.91 -7.39
N PHE A 162 0.81 -6.93 -6.07
CA PHE A 162 2.01 -6.98 -5.23
C PHE A 162 2.60 -8.39 -5.19
N ARG A 163 3.86 -8.50 -4.79
CA ARG A 163 4.58 -9.77 -4.65
C ARG A 163 5.09 -9.95 -3.22
N PRO A 164 5.12 -11.18 -2.69
CA PRO A 164 5.75 -11.46 -1.41
C PRO A 164 7.26 -11.15 -1.43
N PRO A 165 7.83 -10.66 -0.35
CA PRO A 165 7.17 -10.25 0.89
C PRO A 165 6.45 -8.90 0.72
N TYR A 166 5.15 -8.85 1.01
CA TYR A 166 4.35 -7.62 0.95
C TYR A 166 4.69 -6.63 2.07
N THR A 167 5.05 -7.16 3.22
CA THR A 167 5.65 -6.41 4.32
C THR A 167 7.12 -6.79 4.39
N PRO A 168 8.05 -5.82 4.46
CA PRO A 168 9.46 -6.11 4.61
C PRO A 168 9.72 -7.02 5.81
N VAL A 169 10.47 -8.10 5.58
CA VAL A 169 10.83 -9.07 6.62
C VAL A 169 12.33 -8.98 6.85
N THR A 170 12.73 -8.82 8.12
CA THR A 170 14.15 -8.81 8.46
C THR A 170 14.79 -10.19 8.29
N ILE A 171 16.05 -10.23 7.92
CA ILE A 171 16.80 -11.49 7.81
C ILE A 171 16.80 -12.22 9.16
N GLY A 172 16.91 -11.48 10.27
CA GLY A 172 16.84 -12.05 11.63
C GLY A 172 15.52 -12.77 11.91
N ALA A 173 14.40 -12.26 11.40
CA ALA A 173 13.10 -12.93 11.55
C ALA A 173 13.02 -14.25 10.75
N ILE A 174 13.67 -14.31 9.57
CA ILE A 174 13.74 -15.52 8.73
C ILE A 174 14.63 -16.57 9.40
N VAL A 175 15.78 -16.14 9.91
CA VAL A 175 16.79 -17.02 10.53
C VAL A 175 16.29 -17.62 11.83
N GLY A 176 15.51 -16.85 12.62
CA GLY A 176 14.98 -17.28 13.91
C GLY A 176 15.99 -17.13 15.06
N ARG A 177 15.51 -17.37 16.28
CA ARG A 177 16.30 -17.17 17.50
C ARG A 177 17.32 -18.29 17.79
N GLU A 178 17.08 -19.47 17.25
CA GLU A 178 17.87 -20.66 17.58
C GLU A 178 19.26 -20.66 16.93
N VAL A 179 19.47 -19.82 15.94
CA VAL A 179 20.76 -19.75 15.22
C VAL A 179 21.88 -19.16 16.09
N GLY A 180 21.55 -18.28 17.06
CA GLY A 180 22.51 -17.73 18.01
C GLY A 180 23.74 -17.13 17.31
N ASN A 181 24.93 -17.57 17.73
CA ASN A 181 26.20 -17.11 17.18
C ASN A 181 26.48 -17.53 15.74
N HIS A 182 25.67 -18.42 15.16
CA HIS A 182 25.80 -18.81 13.75
C HIS A 182 25.18 -17.79 12.79
N TYR A 183 24.44 -16.82 13.30
CA TYR A 183 23.92 -15.72 12.50
C TYR A 183 25.00 -14.69 12.20
N LEU A 184 25.63 -14.81 11.04
CA LEU A 184 26.62 -13.87 10.53
C LEU A 184 26.08 -13.11 9.33
N PRO A 185 25.43 -11.96 9.52
CA PRO A 185 24.85 -11.18 8.43
C PRO A 185 25.93 -10.59 7.51
N THR A 186 27.11 -10.36 8.05
CA THR A 186 28.26 -9.83 7.31
C THR A 186 29.30 -10.92 7.11
N ARG A 187 29.64 -11.20 5.85
CA ARG A 187 30.74 -12.11 5.51
C ARG A 187 32.01 -11.30 5.31
N LYS A 188 33.05 -11.67 6.01
CA LYS A 188 34.37 -11.04 5.91
C LYS A 188 35.31 -11.89 5.06
N SER A 189 36.09 -11.24 4.20
CA SER A 189 37.17 -11.90 3.47
C SER A 189 38.32 -12.29 4.42
N PRO A 190 39.20 -13.22 4.05
CA PRO A 190 40.36 -13.57 4.87
C PRO A 190 41.28 -12.40 5.20
N ILE A 191 41.33 -11.37 4.35
CA ILE A 191 42.18 -10.19 4.55
C ILE A 191 41.42 -8.99 5.16
N HIS A 192 40.18 -9.20 5.60
CA HIS A 192 39.34 -8.11 6.12
C HIS A 192 39.97 -7.40 7.32
N THR A 193 40.54 -8.16 8.26
CA THR A 193 41.22 -7.61 9.44
C THR A 193 42.39 -6.72 9.04
N TRP A 194 43.18 -7.12 8.05
CA TRP A 194 44.28 -6.30 7.53
C TRP A 194 43.79 -4.97 6.97
N HIS A 195 42.63 -4.99 6.25
CA HIS A 195 42.02 -3.76 5.77
C HIS A 195 41.55 -2.85 6.91
N GLU A 196 40.94 -3.42 7.96
CA GLU A 196 40.52 -2.67 9.15
C GLU A 196 41.74 -2.00 9.83
N GLU A 197 42.82 -2.74 10.02
CA GLU A 197 44.07 -2.25 10.64
C GLU A 197 44.77 -1.15 9.80
N ASN A 198 44.56 -1.17 8.47
CA ASN A 198 45.11 -0.18 7.55
C ASN A 198 44.12 0.93 7.19
N ASN A 199 43.06 1.12 7.96
CA ASN A 199 42.07 2.19 7.80
C ASN A 199 41.40 2.22 6.41
N ALA A 200 41.14 1.07 5.82
CA ALA A 200 40.38 0.98 4.57
C ALA A 200 38.94 1.45 4.79
N VAL A 201 38.40 2.14 3.79
CA VAL A 201 36.98 2.54 3.81
C VAL A 201 36.13 1.37 3.29
N PHE A 202 35.15 0.95 4.07
CA PHE A 202 34.17 -0.06 3.69
C PHE A 202 32.86 0.63 3.27
N VAL A 203 32.30 0.21 2.15
CA VAL A 203 31.05 0.74 1.58
C VAL A 203 29.98 -0.36 1.60
#